data_b02187fe7ab7acc30fdaefa71b17184f
#
_entry.id   b02187fe7ab7acc30fdaefa71b17184f
#
_cell.length_a   1.000
_cell.length_b   1.000
_cell.length_c   1.000
_cell.angle_alpha   90.00
_cell.angle_beta   90.00
_cell.angle_gamma   90.00
#
_symmetry.space_group_name_H-M   'P 1'
#
loop_
_entity.id
_entity.type
_entity.pdbx_description
1 polymer ?
#
loop_
_entity_poly.entity_id
_entity_poly.type
_entity_poly.pdbx_seq_one_letter_code
_entity_poly.pdbx_strand_id
1 'polypeptide(L)'
;MSDVDAGIDIDTGDDEFDSSDEIAPTAVAVLTHIVKSLVDDAESVSVEVDDSGRRPTLNVRVGEGELGRVIGRRGRTASSIRTVARAAASKDDVEIDIEFLDD
;
A
#
# COMPACT_ATOMS: atom_id res chain seq x y z
N MET A 1 15.28 8.94 -28.61
CA MET A 1 14.86 8.71 -28.12
C MET A 1 14.68 8.35 -27.33
N SER A 2 14.85 8.50 -27.47
CA SER A 2 14.49 8.02 -26.73
C SER A 2 14.22 7.70 -25.88
N ASP A 3 14.30 7.79 -25.93
CA ASP A 3 13.95 7.32 -25.14
C ASP A 3 13.59 6.90 -24.42
N VAL A 4 13.89 7.13 -24.61
CA VAL A 4 13.40 6.65 -23.92
C VAL A 4 13.12 6.19 -23.27
N ASP A 5 13.30 6.30 -23.58
CA ASP A 5 12.88 5.73 -22.95
C ASP A 5 12.70 5.29 -22.24
N ALA A 6 13.20 5.62 -22.62
CA ALA A 6 12.96 5.06 -21.95
C ALA A 6 12.74 4.60 -21.04
N GLY A 7 12.98 4.60 -21.16
CA GLY A 7 12.59 4.15 -20.34
C GLY A 7 12.44 3.63 -19.69
N ILE A 8 12.66 3.80 -19.98
CA ILE A 8 12.35 3.15 -19.43
C ILE A 8 12.22 2.57 -18.68
N ASP A 9 12.40 2.63 -18.81
CA ASP A 9 12.11 1.93 -18.07
C ASP A 9 11.90 1.38 -17.33
N ILE A 10 12.19 1.48 -17.55
CA ILE A 10 11.89 0.83 -16.88
C ILE A 10 11.80 0.21 -16.09
N ASP A 11 11.90 0.14 -16.08
CA ASP A 11 11.57 -0.54 -15.33
C ASP A 11 11.52 -1.09 -14.69
N THR A 12 11.95 -0.98 -14.90
CA THR A 12 11.77 -1.64 -14.31
C THR A 12 11.75 -2.31 -13.52
N GLY A 13 11.91 -2.23 -13.43
CA GLY A 13 11.67 -2.92 -12.70
C GLY A 13 11.64 -3.58 -12.21
N ASP A 14 11.79 -3.52 -12.40
CA ASP A 14 11.57 -4.33 -12.02
C ASP A 14 11.28 -5.07 -11.72
N ASP A 15 11.61 -4.77 -12.13
CA ASP A 15 11.16 -5.56 -12.13
C ASP A 15 10.84 -6.77 -11.32
N GLU A 16 10.85 -6.68 -10.59
CA GLU A 16 10.61 -7.71 -9.69
C GLU A 16 9.38 -7.47 -8.95
N PHE A 17 8.38 -8.35 -9.01
CA PHE A 17 7.14 -8.23 -8.33
C PHE A 17 7.09 -9.24 -7.24
N ASP A 18 6.57 -8.87 -6.05
CA ASP A 18 6.06 -9.91 -5.17
C ASP A 18 4.59 -10.09 -5.51
N SER A 19 3.95 -11.10 -4.90
CA SER A 19 2.58 -11.44 -5.26
C SER A 19 1.60 -10.35 -4.91
N SER A 20 1.95 -9.47 -3.98
CA SER A 20 1.02 -8.40 -3.58
C SER A 20 0.79 -7.42 -4.71
N ASP A 21 1.81 -7.20 -5.56
CA ASP A 21 1.65 -6.28 -6.68
C ASP A 21 0.72 -6.82 -7.73
N GLU A 22 0.56 -8.16 -7.79
CA GLU A 22 -0.29 -8.76 -8.80
C GLU A 22 -1.76 -8.68 -8.44
N ILE A 23 -2.09 -8.64 -7.14
CA ILE A 23 -3.48 -8.68 -6.71
C ILE A 23 -4.10 -7.30 -6.74
N ALA A 24 -3.42 -6.30 -6.19
CA ALA A 24 -3.97 -4.97 -6.11
C ALA A 24 -2.84 -3.95 -6.23
N PRO A 25 -2.18 -3.90 -7.39
CA PRO A 25 -0.97 -3.09 -7.51
C PRO A 25 -1.20 -1.60 -7.27
N THR A 26 -2.31 -1.07 -7.73
CA THR A 26 -2.59 0.35 -7.54
C THR A 26 -2.82 0.66 -6.07
N ALA A 27 -3.61 -0.18 -5.41
CA ALA A 27 -3.90 0.02 -3.99
C ALA A 27 -2.64 -0.12 -3.14
N VAL A 28 -1.80 -1.10 -3.44
CA VAL A 28 -0.56 -1.29 -2.69
C VAL A 28 0.36 -0.09 -2.84
N ALA A 29 0.49 0.41 -4.06
CA ALA A 29 1.37 1.54 -4.31
C ALA A 29 0.87 2.79 -3.60
N VAL A 30 -0.42 3.08 -3.69
CA VAL A 30 -1.00 4.25 -3.05
C VAL A 30 -0.88 4.15 -1.54
N LEU A 31 -1.23 3.00 -1.00
CA LEU A 31 -1.23 2.78 0.44
C LEU A 31 0.18 2.91 1.00
N THR A 32 1.16 2.31 0.33
CA THR A 32 2.54 2.40 0.75
C THR A 32 3.02 3.83 0.78
N HIS A 33 2.71 4.57 -0.27
CA HIS A 33 3.13 5.96 -0.37
C HIS A 33 2.54 6.81 0.75
N ILE A 34 1.25 6.66 0.99
CA ILE A 34 0.57 7.46 2.01
C ILE A 34 1.14 7.16 3.39
N VAL A 35 1.27 5.87 3.71
CA VAL A 35 1.72 5.49 5.05
C VAL A 35 3.16 5.94 5.29
N LYS A 36 4.03 5.80 4.29
CA LYS A 36 5.40 6.27 4.43
C LYS A 36 5.49 7.77 4.65
N SER A 37 4.51 8.50 4.17
CA SER A 37 4.48 9.95 4.36
C SER A 37 4.05 10.35 5.77
N LEU A 38 3.42 9.44 6.51
CA LEU A 38 2.88 9.75 7.82
C LEU A 38 3.79 9.36 8.98
N VAL A 39 4.72 8.45 8.75
CA VAL A 39 5.54 7.90 9.82
C VAL A 39 6.96 8.46 9.72
N ASP A 40 7.68 8.40 10.82
CA ASP A 40 9.08 8.83 10.84
C ASP A 40 9.99 7.79 10.21
N ASP A 41 9.68 6.51 10.41
CA ASP A 41 10.54 5.43 9.94
C ASP A 41 9.90 4.77 8.73
N ALA A 42 10.06 5.42 7.59
CA ALA A 42 9.47 4.92 6.37
C ALA A 42 9.98 3.56 5.95
N GLU A 43 11.20 3.22 6.37
CA GLU A 43 11.78 1.93 5.99
C GLU A 43 11.12 0.77 6.70
N SER A 44 10.45 1.03 7.82
CA SER A 44 9.75 -0.01 8.54
C SER A 44 8.37 -0.29 7.99
N VAL A 45 7.91 0.51 7.03
CA VAL A 45 6.58 0.32 6.47
C VAL A 45 6.60 -0.84 5.48
N SER A 46 5.66 -1.75 5.63
CA SER A 46 5.48 -2.81 4.65
C SER A 46 3.99 -3.05 4.45
N VAL A 47 3.64 -3.48 3.26
CA VAL A 47 2.26 -3.80 2.93
C VAL A 47 2.27 -5.22 2.36
N GLU A 48 1.53 -6.10 3.00
CA GLU A 48 1.44 -7.48 2.57
C GLU A 48 0.00 -7.80 2.22
N VAL A 49 -0.19 -8.62 1.21
CA VAL A 49 -1.51 -9.02 0.79
C VAL A 49 -1.80 -10.41 1.31
N ASP A 50 -2.91 -10.54 2.00
CA ASP A 50 -3.42 -11.83 2.48
C ASP A 50 -4.70 -12.12 1.72
N ASP A 51 -4.64 -13.07 0.80
CA ASP A 51 -5.81 -13.41 0.00
C ASP A 51 -6.41 -14.76 0.39
N SER A 52 -6.18 -15.19 1.62
CA SER A 52 -6.72 -16.46 2.10
C SER A 52 -8.22 -16.40 2.37
N GLY A 53 -8.79 -15.22 2.48
CA GLY A 53 -10.20 -15.04 2.76
C GLY A 53 -11.01 -14.75 1.50
N ARG A 54 -12.24 -14.27 1.70
CA ARG A 54 -13.13 -13.98 0.58
C ARG A 54 -12.66 -12.83 -0.26
N ARG A 55 -11.97 -11.87 0.36
CA ARG A 55 -11.38 -10.78 -0.38
C ARG A 55 -10.01 -10.51 0.21
N PRO A 56 -9.11 -9.96 -0.62
CA PRO A 56 -7.76 -9.69 -0.12
C PRO A 56 -7.77 -8.66 0.98
N THR A 57 -6.91 -8.88 1.96
CA THR A 57 -6.67 -7.91 3.02
C THR A 57 -5.26 -7.38 2.87
N LEU A 58 -5.12 -6.08 2.83
CA LEU A 58 -3.81 -5.44 2.79
C LEU A 58 -3.40 -5.16 4.23
N ASN A 59 -2.38 -5.85 4.69
CA ASN A 59 -1.86 -5.68 6.04
C ASN A 59 -0.74 -4.65 6.00
N VAL A 60 -0.99 -3.50 6.60
CA VAL A 60 -0.01 -2.42 6.65
C VAL A 60 0.71 -2.50 7.98
N ARG A 61 2.01 -2.72 7.93
CA ARG A 61 2.83 -2.82 9.12
C ARG A 61 3.73 -1.62 9.22
N VAL A 62 3.78 -1.02 10.41
CA VAL A 62 4.59 0.17 10.65
C VAL A 62 5.53 -0.11 11.81
N GLY A 63 6.50 0.77 11.99
CA GLY A 63 7.46 0.61 13.07
C GLY A 63 6.83 0.77 14.43
N GLU A 64 7.54 0.30 15.43
CA GLU A 64 7.06 0.32 16.79
C GLU A 64 6.74 1.75 17.21
N GLY A 65 5.57 1.95 17.76
CA GLY A 65 5.16 3.27 18.26
C GLY A 65 4.60 4.19 17.21
N GLU A 66 4.51 3.76 15.95
CA GLU A 66 4.05 4.67 14.90
C GLU A 66 2.62 4.43 14.47
N LEU A 67 1.98 3.38 15.00
CA LEU A 67 0.63 3.06 14.56
C LEU A 67 -0.34 4.20 14.82
N GLY A 68 -0.18 4.92 15.91
CA GLY A 68 -1.06 6.04 16.23
C GLY A 68 -1.04 7.14 15.18
N ARG A 69 0.08 7.33 14.51
CA ARG A 69 0.17 8.35 13.46
C ARG A 69 -0.68 7.98 12.25
N VAL A 70 -0.78 6.68 11.99
CA VAL A 70 -1.53 6.19 10.85
C VAL A 70 -3.02 6.13 11.17
N ILE A 71 -3.36 5.77 12.39
CA ILE A 71 -4.76 5.68 12.81
C ILE A 71 -5.36 7.09 12.92
N GLY A 72 -4.62 8.00 13.55
CA GLY A 72 -5.08 9.37 13.73
C GLY A 72 -6.13 9.50 14.81
N ARG A 73 -6.57 10.72 15.03
CA ARG A 73 -7.57 10.99 16.06
C ARG A 73 -8.88 10.32 15.69
N ARG A 74 -9.40 9.53 16.61
CA ARG A 74 -10.69 8.87 16.44
C ARG A 74 -10.74 8.02 15.18
N GLY A 75 -9.57 7.58 14.71
CA GLY A 75 -9.51 6.74 13.54
C GLY A 75 -9.75 7.46 12.22
N ARG A 76 -9.73 8.78 12.21
CA ARG A 76 -10.07 9.53 11.00
C ARG A 76 -9.05 9.36 9.89
N THR A 77 -7.77 9.35 10.26
CA THR A 77 -6.73 9.17 9.25
C THR A 77 -6.85 7.78 8.63
N ALA A 78 -7.01 6.76 9.47
CA ALA A 78 -7.16 5.40 8.96
C ALA A 78 -8.39 5.28 8.07
N SER A 79 -9.48 5.92 8.46
CA SER A 79 -10.70 5.87 7.66
C SER A 79 -10.48 6.51 6.29
N SER A 80 -9.78 7.63 6.25
CA SER A 80 -9.48 8.29 4.98
C SER A 80 -8.56 7.45 4.12
N ILE A 81 -7.56 6.82 4.74
CA ILE A 81 -6.64 5.97 4.01
C ILE A 81 -7.39 4.79 3.40
N ARG A 82 -8.30 4.18 4.15
CA ARG A 82 -9.08 3.07 3.63
C ARG A 82 -9.91 3.49 2.43
N THR A 83 -10.52 4.66 2.50
CA THR A 83 -11.33 5.16 1.39
C THR A 83 -10.49 5.33 0.14
N VAL A 84 -9.32 5.94 0.26
CA VAL A 84 -8.45 6.17 -0.89
C VAL A 84 -7.93 4.85 -1.44
N ALA A 85 -7.52 3.94 -0.57
CA ALA A 85 -6.98 2.66 -1.02
C ALA A 85 -8.04 1.81 -1.71
N ARG A 86 -9.27 1.84 -1.21
CA ARG A 86 -10.35 1.09 -1.86
C ARG A 86 -10.68 1.67 -3.22
N ALA A 87 -10.64 3.00 -3.34
CA ALA A 87 -10.84 3.64 -4.63
C ALA A 87 -9.74 3.22 -5.60
N ALA A 88 -8.49 3.13 -5.12
CA ALA A 88 -7.40 2.69 -5.97
C ALA A 88 -7.58 1.23 -6.39
N ALA A 89 -8.06 0.39 -5.48
CA ALA A 89 -8.27 -1.02 -5.79
C ALA A 89 -9.34 -1.21 -6.84
N SER A 90 -10.32 -0.31 -6.89
CA SER A 90 -11.37 -0.45 -7.90
C SER A 90 -10.82 -0.28 -9.30
N LYS A 91 -9.68 0.38 -9.45
CA LYS A 91 -9.02 0.46 -10.76
C LYS A 91 -8.46 -0.88 -11.18
N ASP A 92 -8.20 -1.75 -10.23
CA ASP A 92 -7.71 -3.10 -10.50
C ASP A 92 -8.85 -4.12 -10.46
N ASP A 93 -10.10 -3.64 -10.37
CA ASP A 93 -11.31 -4.48 -10.35
C ASP A 93 -11.32 -5.44 -9.18
N VAL A 94 -10.86 -4.98 -8.02
CA VAL A 94 -10.82 -5.83 -6.83
C VAL A 94 -11.29 -5.05 -5.62
N GLU A 95 -11.97 -5.75 -4.70
CA GLU A 95 -12.37 -5.19 -3.42
C GLU A 95 -11.41 -5.69 -2.35
N ILE A 96 -11.00 -4.79 -1.49
CA ILE A 96 -9.99 -5.12 -0.48
C ILE A 96 -10.44 -4.65 0.89
N ASP A 97 -9.86 -5.28 1.91
CA ASP A 97 -9.90 -4.80 3.28
C ASP A 97 -8.49 -4.36 3.66
N ILE A 98 -8.41 -3.51 4.67
CA ILE A 98 -7.13 -2.95 5.08
C ILE A 98 -7.01 -3.06 6.59
N GLU A 99 -5.88 -3.57 7.06
CA GLU A 99 -5.59 -3.64 8.49
C GLU A 99 -4.26 -2.96 8.76
N PHE A 100 -4.20 -2.26 9.88
CA PHE A 100 -2.99 -1.57 10.31
C PHE A 100 -2.43 -2.28 11.52
N LEU A 101 -1.14 -2.63 11.44
CA LEU A 101 -0.47 -3.39 12.47
C LEU A 101 0.84 -2.70 12.83
N ASP A 102 1.29 -2.86 14.09
CA ASP A 102 2.62 -2.40 14.42
C ASP A 102 3.50 -3.58 14.76
N ASP A 103 4.79 -3.31 14.79
CA ASP A 103 5.75 -4.34 15.14
C ASP A 103 5.82 -4.58 16.63
#